data_7ec01213a61b56f758e5eefc2c52d493
#
_entry.id   7ec01213a61b56f758e5eefc2c52d493
#
_cell.length_a   1.000
_cell.length_b   1.000
_cell.length_c   1.000
_cell.angle_alpha   90.00
_cell.angle_beta   90.00
_cell.angle_gamma   90.00
#
_symmetry.space_group_name_H-M   'P 1'
#
loop_
_entity.id
_entity.type
_entity.pdbx_description
1 polymer ?
#
loop_
_entity_poly.entity_id
_entity_poly.type
_entity_poly.pdbx_seq_one_letter_code
_entity_poly.pdbx_strand_id
1 'polypeptide(L)'
;GGDVDFAMNLPEGDTSDPYPQTTLLLLNQRTGSLENESLRRALALAIDRNALTEGQPLDPAQGIVPPGLRNTMGGDFRQGSGSLIDNEPDNYEALCQQARTLLEEAGGVKAAGQITLLYDSTDETAAQTAAAVQDAWKQKLGLTAILRGATAQELADALNQGEFMVALTTVTADRGDASGLLSLWESGNGYFYSTAYDMLLRAADASGHVEVRDAYLEDAEAMLVEDGWVIPLYYVHRHSGLAQHLTAPLYDGTGVYRFSAVVRQTPQ
;
A
#
# COMPACT_ATOMS: atom_id res chain seq x y z
N GLY A 1 -9.67 4.61 -36.51
CA GLY A 1 -8.57 4.66 -35.63
C GLY A 1 -7.72 5.86 -35.95
N GLY A 2 -7.67 6.88 -35.10
CA GLY A 2 -6.70 7.96 -35.23
C GLY A 2 -5.35 7.47 -34.70
N ASP A 3 -4.28 7.85 -35.35
CA ASP A 3 -2.93 7.60 -34.84
C ASP A 3 -2.76 8.38 -33.53
N VAL A 4 -2.67 7.64 -32.42
CA VAL A 4 -2.37 8.21 -31.10
C VAL A 4 -0.88 8.04 -30.88
N ASP A 5 -0.17 9.16 -30.72
CA ASP A 5 1.27 9.15 -30.49
C ASP A 5 1.65 8.65 -29.08
N PHE A 6 0.75 8.84 -28.10
CA PHE A 6 0.89 8.36 -26.72
C PHE A 6 -0.48 8.12 -26.09
N ALA A 7 -0.64 7.00 -25.39
CA ALA A 7 -1.84 6.66 -24.66
C ALA A 7 -1.49 6.19 -23.23
N MET A 8 -2.31 6.57 -22.25
CA MET A 8 -2.17 6.19 -20.84
C MET A 8 -3.36 5.33 -20.40
N ASN A 9 -3.20 4.63 -19.28
CA ASN A 9 -4.24 3.79 -18.66
C ASN A 9 -4.74 2.70 -19.59
N LEU A 10 -3.84 2.09 -20.34
CA LEU A 10 -4.16 0.94 -21.16
C LEU A 10 -4.26 -0.32 -20.30
N PRO A 11 -5.12 -1.30 -20.67
CA PRO A 11 -5.14 -2.62 -20.02
C PRO A 11 -3.79 -3.34 -20.16
N GLU A 12 -3.14 -3.16 -21.31
CA GLU A 12 -1.79 -3.61 -21.64
C GLU A 12 -1.12 -2.50 -22.45
N GLY A 13 0.19 -2.31 -22.25
CA GLY A 13 0.94 -1.25 -22.91
C GLY A 13 2.40 -1.60 -23.12
N ASP A 14 3.10 -0.78 -23.91
CA ASP A 14 4.52 -0.95 -24.20
C ASP A 14 5.41 -0.69 -22.98
N THR A 15 4.92 0.10 -22.01
CA THR A 15 5.60 0.38 -20.75
C THR A 15 4.65 0.15 -19.58
N SER A 16 5.23 -0.28 -18.46
CA SER A 16 4.56 -0.39 -17.18
C SER A 16 5.32 0.50 -16.20
N ASP A 17 4.73 1.64 -15.88
CA ASP A 17 5.34 2.60 -14.97
C ASP A 17 4.73 2.49 -13.57
N PRO A 18 5.54 2.47 -12.50
CA PRO A 18 5.02 2.49 -11.14
C PRO A 18 4.18 3.74 -10.95
N TYR A 19 2.99 3.58 -10.38
CA TYR A 19 2.13 4.70 -10.05
C TYR A 19 2.24 4.98 -8.54
N PRO A 20 2.22 6.23 -8.07
CA PRO A 20 2.46 6.56 -6.67
C PRO A 20 1.25 6.19 -5.79
N GLN A 21 0.80 4.96 -5.92
CA GLN A 21 -0.36 4.40 -5.24
C GLN A 21 -0.04 3.05 -4.60
N THR A 22 -0.54 2.88 -3.39
CA THR A 22 -0.48 1.62 -2.67
C THR A 22 -1.87 1.24 -2.19
N THR A 23 -2.32 0.05 -2.55
CA THR A 23 -3.52 -0.56 -1.98
C THR A 23 -3.14 -1.28 -0.69
N LEU A 24 -3.89 -1.01 0.38
CA LEU A 24 -3.56 -1.45 1.72
C LEU A 24 -4.81 -1.61 2.60
N LEU A 25 -4.65 -2.29 3.72
CA LEU A 25 -5.64 -2.32 4.79
C LEU A 25 -5.25 -1.32 5.88
N LEU A 26 -6.22 -0.54 6.31
CA LEU A 26 -6.13 0.33 7.49
C LEU A 26 -6.81 -0.35 8.66
N LEU A 27 -6.14 -0.42 9.80
CA LEU A 27 -6.66 -0.96 11.04
C LEU A 27 -6.95 0.17 12.01
N ASN A 28 -8.18 0.22 12.53
CA ASN A 28 -8.63 1.31 13.39
C ASN A 28 -8.22 1.05 14.84
N GLN A 29 -7.39 1.93 15.42
CA GLN A 29 -6.94 1.86 16.82
C GLN A 29 -8.09 1.89 17.84
N ARG A 30 -9.24 2.47 17.47
CA ARG A 30 -10.40 2.59 18.36
C ARG A 30 -11.24 1.32 18.45
N THR A 31 -10.84 0.25 17.75
CA THR A 31 -11.56 -1.03 17.75
C THR A 31 -10.87 -2.00 18.70
N GLY A 32 -11.52 -2.34 19.81
CA GLY A 32 -10.92 -3.00 20.97
C GLY A 32 -10.10 -4.26 20.70
N SER A 33 -10.52 -5.18 19.83
CA SER A 33 -9.70 -6.36 19.53
C SER A 33 -8.43 -6.02 18.75
N LEU A 34 -8.43 -4.96 17.94
CA LEU A 34 -7.28 -4.49 17.18
C LEU A 34 -6.27 -3.68 18.02
N GLU A 35 -6.54 -3.40 19.29
CA GLU A 35 -5.54 -2.87 20.22
C GLU A 35 -4.40 -3.88 20.44
N ASN A 36 -4.67 -5.17 20.27
CA ASN A 36 -3.68 -6.24 20.41
C ASN A 36 -2.76 -6.29 19.19
N GLU A 37 -1.48 -5.97 19.39
CA GLU A 37 -0.46 -5.96 18.34
C GLU A 37 -0.27 -7.34 17.71
N SER A 38 -0.21 -8.42 18.52
CA SER A 38 -0.07 -9.79 18.01
C SER A 38 -1.20 -10.15 17.04
N LEU A 39 -2.44 -9.69 17.30
CA LEU A 39 -3.55 -9.89 16.36
C LEU A 39 -3.33 -9.14 15.05
N ARG A 40 -2.94 -7.88 15.09
CA ARG A 40 -2.70 -7.09 13.88
C ARG A 40 -1.61 -7.71 13.02
N ARG A 41 -0.50 -8.09 13.64
CA ARG A 41 0.62 -8.77 12.97
C ARG A 41 0.21 -10.14 12.40
N ALA A 42 -0.61 -10.91 13.12
CA ALA A 42 -1.15 -12.17 12.62
C ALA A 42 -1.98 -11.95 11.34
N LEU A 43 -2.84 -10.94 11.32
CA LEU A 43 -3.64 -10.58 10.14
C LEU A 43 -2.76 -10.19 8.95
N ALA A 44 -1.66 -9.45 9.19
CA ALA A 44 -0.73 -9.02 8.14
C ALA A 44 0.06 -10.19 7.52
N LEU A 45 0.57 -11.11 8.36
CA LEU A 45 1.40 -12.23 7.92
C LEU A 45 0.61 -13.35 7.21
N ALA A 46 -0.69 -13.44 7.44
CA ALA A 46 -1.54 -14.45 6.81
C ALA A 46 -1.90 -14.14 5.34
N ILE A 47 -1.52 -12.97 4.82
CA ILE A 47 -1.87 -12.54 3.46
C ILE A 47 -0.72 -12.86 2.50
N ASP A 48 -1.00 -13.68 1.48
CA ASP A 48 -0.10 -13.95 0.36
C ASP A 48 -0.24 -12.86 -0.70
N ARG A 49 0.73 -11.94 -0.72
CA ARG A 49 0.72 -10.81 -1.65
C ARG A 49 1.03 -11.24 -3.08
N ASN A 50 1.82 -12.31 -3.26
CA ASN A 50 2.08 -12.84 -4.59
C ASN A 50 0.80 -13.42 -5.20
N ALA A 51 0.02 -14.16 -4.41
CA ALA A 51 -1.27 -14.68 -4.88
C ALA A 51 -2.28 -13.57 -5.18
N LEU A 52 -2.24 -12.44 -4.45
CA LEU A 52 -3.11 -11.29 -4.74
C LEU A 52 -2.78 -10.60 -6.07
N THR A 53 -1.53 -10.67 -6.50
CA THR A 53 -1.05 -9.96 -7.71
C THR A 53 -0.88 -10.87 -8.92
N GLU A 54 -1.05 -12.17 -8.75
CA GLU A 54 -0.86 -13.15 -9.83
C GLU A 54 -1.79 -12.86 -11.02
N GLY A 55 -1.20 -12.70 -12.21
CA GLY A 55 -1.94 -12.42 -13.45
C GLY A 55 -2.56 -11.02 -13.54
N GLN A 56 -2.21 -10.11 -12.63
CA GLN A 56 -2.64 -8.73 -12.61
C GLN A 56 -1.45 -7.77 -12.86
N PRO A 57 -1.68 -6.57 -13.40
CA PRO A 57 -0.64 -5.54 -13.53
C PRO A 57 -0.37 -4.84 -12.18
N LEU A 58 -0.03 -5.63 -11.18
CA LEU A 58 0.17 -5.23 -9.79
C LEU A 58 1.45 -5.86 -9.26
N ASP A 59 2.18 -5.16 -8.41
CA ASP A 59 3.35 -5.72 -7.72
C ASP A 59 3.07 -5.94 -6.24
N PRO A 60 3.53 -7.04 -5.64
CA PRO A 60 3.46 -7.25 -4.20
C PRO A 60 4.11 -6.11 -3.44
N ALA A 61 3.40 -5.51 -2.49
CA ALA A 61 3.93 -4.41 -1.72
C ALA A 61 5.09 -4.84 -0.81
N GLN A 62 6.15 -4.06 -0.80
CA GLN A 62 7.31 -4.22 0.08
C GLN A 62 7.27 -3.27 1.29
N GLY A 63 6.33 -2.34 1.30
CA GLY A 63 6.07 -1.32 2.30
C GLY A 63 4.90 -0.43 1.86
N ILE A 64 4.71 0.70 2.53
CA ILE A 64 3.66 1.68 2.19
C ILE A 64 4.08 2.53 0.99
N VAL A 65 5.35 2.95 0.97
CA VAL A 65 5.88 3.81 -0.08
C VAL A 65 6.23 2.98 -1.32
N PRO A 66 5.56 3.17 -2.48
CA PRO A 66 5.85 2.42 -3.69
C PRO A 66 7.16 2.87 -4.35
N PRO A 67 7.73 2.03 -5.25
CA PRO A 67 8.81 2.46 -6.14
C PRO A 67 8.43 3.71 -6.95
N GLY A 68 9.43 4.52 -7.31
CA GLY A 68 9.25 5.75 -8.08
C GLY A 68 9.12 7.01 -7.23
N LEU A 69 8.74 6.92 -5.96
CA LEU A 69 8.81 8.05 -5.03
C LEU A 69 10.26 8.28 -4.57
N ARG A 70 10.64 9.56 -4.51
CA ARG A 70 12.03 9.94 -4.27
C ARG A 70 12.38 9.93 -2.79
N ASN A 71 13.62 9.54 -2.52
CA ASN A 71 14.27 9.87 -1.26
C ASN A 71 14.81 11.33 -1.33
N THR A 72 15.32 11.81 -0.23
CA THR A 72 15.81 13.20 -0.12
C THR A 72 17.03 13.48 -1.02
N MET A 73 17.79 12.47 -1.40
CA MET A 73 18.91 12.60 -2.35
C MET A 73 18.50 12.52 -3.82
N GLY A 74 17.20 12.30 -4.10
CA GLY A 74 16.67 12.20 -5.46
C GLY A 74 16.72 10.80 -6.07
N GLY A 75 17.19 9.79 -5.32
CA GLY A 75 17.07 8.37 -5.64
C GLY A 75 15.67 7.84 -5.31
N ASP A 76 15.46 6.56 -5.60
CA ASP A 76 14.21 5.86 -5.24
C ASP A 76 14.20 5.50 -3.74
N PHE A 77 13.14 5.91 -3.02
CA PHE A 77 13.00 5.65 -1.59
C PHE A 77 12.94 4.14 -1.29
N ARG A 78 12.10 3.39 -2.02
CA ARG A 78 11.94 1.95 -1.80
C ARG A 78 13.23 1.17 -2.08
N GLN A 79 13.98 1.57 -3.09
CA GLN A 79 15.27 0.95 -3.38
C GLN A 79 16.30 1.22 -2.27
N GLY A 80 16.24 2.39 -1.62
CA GLY A 80 17.12 2.76 -0.51
C GLY A 80 16.73 2.07 0.80
N SER A 81 15.45 2.09 1.16
CA SER A 81 14.94 1.54 2.43
C SER A 81 14.75 0.01 2.43
N GLY A 82 14.74 -0.62 1.25
CA GLY A 82 14.54 -2.07 1.13
C GLY A 82 13.10 -2.53 1.39
N SER A 83 12.92 -3.81 1.69
CA SER A 83 11.61 -4.40 1.96
C SER A 83 11.35 -4.55 3.45
N LEU A 84 10.19 -4.08 3.92
CA LEU A 84 9.66 -4.33 5.26
C LEU A 84 8.80 -5.61 5.32
N ILE A 85 8.49 -6.18 4.16
CA ILE A 85 7.57 -7.32 4.02
C ILE A 85 8.31 -8.43 3.30
N ASP A 86 8.30 -9.62 3.89
CA ASP A 86 8.84 -10.81 3.25
C ASP A 86 7.80 -11.36 2.26
N ASN A 87 8.08 -11.25 0.98
CA ASN A 87 7.25 -11.77 -0.12
C ASN A 87 7.90 -12.98 -0.81
N GLU A 88 8.95 -13.59 -0.21
CA GLU A 88 9.57 -14.78 -0.77
C GLU A 88 8.57 -15.96 -0.69
N PRO A 89 8.21 -16.58 -1.83
CA PRO A 89 7.19 -17.64 -1.85
C PRO A 89 7.53 -18.82 -0.93
N ASP A 90 8.79 -19.17 -0.82
CA ASP A 90 9.27 -20.28 0.01
C ASP A 90 9.11 -20.00 1.52
N ASN A 91 9.00 -18.73 1.92
CA ASN A 91 8.84 -18.32 3.31
C ASN A 91 7.36 -18.25 3.75
N TYR A 92 6.41 -18.23 2.81
CA TYR A 92 5.01 -17.93 3.14
C TYR A 92 4.39 -18.90 4.15
N GLU A 93 4.67 -20.21 4.06
CA GLU A 93 4.12 -21.15 5.05
C GLU A 93 4.72 -20.94 6.45
N ALA A 94 5.98 -20.54 6.55
CA ALA A 94 6.60 -20.17 7.82
C ALA A 94 5.98 -18.90 8.41
N LEU A 95 5.68 -17.90 7.57
CA LEU A 95 4.95 -16.69 7.96
C LEU A 95 3.53 -17.00 8.45
N CYS A 96 2.83 -17.92 7.78
CA CYS A 96 1.52 -18.39 8.23
C CYS A 96 1.59 -19.12 9.59
N GLN A 97 2.65 -19.89 9.84
CA GLN A 97 2.86 -20.52 11.14
C GLN A 97 3.13 -19.48 12.23
N GLN A 98 3.93 -18.46 11.94
CA GLN A 98 4.14 -17.33 12.84
C GLN A 98 2.83 -16.58 13.12
N ALA A 99 2.01 -16.35 12.09
CA ALA A 99 0.71 -15.71 12.22
C ALA A 99 -0.22 -16.49 13.16
N ARG A 100 -0.25 -17.82 13.07
CA ARG A 100 -1.01 -18.67 13.99
C ARG A 100 -0.51 -18.54 15.44
N THR A 101 0.79 -18.52 15.64
CA THR A 101 1.39 -18.33 16.99
C THR A 101 0.98 -16.98 17.57
N LEU A 102 1.10 -15.91 16.80
CA LEU A 102 0.69 -14.55 17.21
C LEU A 102 -0.82 -14.47 17.53
N LEU A 103 -1.66 -15.16 16.75
CA LEU A 103 -3.08 -15.23 17.03
C LEU A 103 -3.38 -15.93 18.36
N GLU A 104 -2.69 -17.02 18.66
CA GLU A 104 -2.82 -17.71 19.95
C GLU A 104 -2.36 -16.82 21.12
N GLU A 105 -1.24 -16.09 20.96
CA GLU A 105 -0.79 -15.09 21.92
C GLU A 105 -1.82 -13.98 22.16
N ALA A 106 -2.56 -13.60 21.10
CA ALA A 106 -3.66 -12.65 21.19
C ALA A 106 -4.93 -13.21 21.87
N GLY A 107 -4.93 -14.48 22.28
CA GLY A 107 -6.08 -15.17 22.89
C GLY A 107 -6.92 -15.96 21.90
N GLY A 108 -6.42 -16.22 20.70
CA GLY A 108 -7.01 -17.05 19.67
C GLY A 108 -8.21 -16.40 18.96
N VAL A 109 -8.86 -17.18 18.11
CA VAL A 109 -10.01 -16.76 17.30
C VAL A 109 -11.14 -16.15 18.15
N LYS A 110 -11.35 -16.66 19.35
CA LYS A 110 -12.41 -16.18 20.23
C LYS A 110 -12.13 -14.74 20.74
N ALA A 111 -10.89 -14.42 21.06
CA ALA A 111 -10.50 -13.10 21.52
C ALA A 111 -10.46 -12.09 20.37
N ALA A 112 -10.06 -12.52 19.17
CA ALA A 112 -10.12 -11.69 17.96
C ALA A 112 -11.55 -11.23 17.66
N GLY A 113 -12.56 -12.07 17.98
CA GLY A 113 -13.94 -11.76 17.75
C GLY A 113 -14.30 -11.67 16.25
N GLN A 114 -15.35 -10.90 15.95
CA GLN A 114 -15.79 -10.69 14.59
C GLN A 114 -15.04 -9.52 13.95
N ILE A 115 -14.28 -9.80 12.91
CA ILE A 115 -13.58 -8.77 12.12
C ILE A 115 -14.50 -8.33 10.99
N THR A 116 -14.60 -7.01 10.77
CA THR A 116 -15.35 -6.44 9.63
C THR A 116 -14.35 -5.73 8.71
N LEU A 117 -14.38 -6.09 7.42
CA LEU A 117 -13.59 -5.49 6.36
C LEU A 117 -14.49 -4.63 5.46
N LEU A 118 -14.32 -3.32 5.55
CA LEU A 118 -14.99 -2.32 4.72
C LEU A 118 -14.20 -2.15 3.41
N TYR A 119 -14.89 -2.08 2.28
CA TYR A 119 -14.25 -1.90 0.97
C TYR A 119 -15.21 -1.23 -0.03
N ASP A 120 -14.68 -0.64 -1.10
CA ASP A 120 -15.49 -0.13 -2.21
C ASP A 120 -16.01 -1.30 -3.06
N SER A 121 -17.32 -1.57 -2.97
CA SER A 121 -17.98 -2.64 -3.73
C SER A 121 -18.32 -2.24 -5.18
N THR A 122 -18.08 -0.99 -5.55
CA THR A 122 -18.23 -0.51 -6.93
C THR A 122 -16.96 -0.71 -7.76
N ASP A 123 -15.84 -1.00 -7.10
CA ASP A 123 -14.57 -1.38 -7.71
C ASP A 123 -14.41 -2.91 -7.68
N GLU A 124 -14.37 -3.52 -8.87
CA GLU A 124 -14.25 -4.97 -9.00
C GLU A 124 -12.93 -5.50 -8.43
N THR A 125 -11.83 -4.77 -8.62
CA THR A 125 -10.51 -5.15 -8.07
C THR A 125 -10.52 -5.10 -6.54
N ALA A 126 -11.11 -4.08 -5.95
CA ALA A 126 -11.27 -3.98 -4.50
C ALA A 126 -12.15 -5.11 -3.95
N ALA A 127 -13.23 -5.48 -4.65
CA ALA A 127 -14.10 -6.58 -4.25
C ALA A 127 -13.39 -7.94 -4.29
N GLN A 128 -12.61 -8.21 -5.34
CA GLN A 128 -11.80 -9.42 -5.48
C GLN A 128 -10.71 -9.47 -4.40
N THR A 129 -10.02 -8.35 -4.14
CA THR A 129 -9.00 -8.25 -3.09
C THR A 129 -9.59 -8.49 -1.70
N ALA A 130 -10.74 -7.88 -1.38
CA ALA A 130 -11.42 -8.09 -0.11
C ALA A 130 -11.82 -9.56 0.11
N ALA A 131 -12.31 -10.23 -0.94
CA ALA A 131 -12.64 -11.65 -0.88
C ALA A 131 -11.39 -12.52 -0.67
N ALA A 132 -10.29 -12.24 -1.36
CA ALA A 132 -9.04 -12.98 -1.21
C ALA A 132 -8.43 -12.80 0.19
N VAL A 133 -8.47 -11.59 0.77
CA VAL A 133 -8.05 -11.33 2.15
C VAL A 133 -8.92 -12.10 3.15
N GLN A 134 -10.26 -12.09 2.96
CA GLN A 134 -11.17 -12.87 3.79
C GLN A 134 -10.83 -14.36 3.76
N ASP A 135 -10.60 -14.90 2.57
CA ASP A 135 -10.25 -16.31 2.39
C ASP A 135 -8.89 -16.65 3.02
N ALA A 136 -7.89 -15.79 2.90
CA ALA A 136 -6.59 -15.96 3.53
C ALA A 136 -6.73 -16.04 5.07
N TRP A 137 -7.43 -15.11 5.69
CA TRP A 137 -7.67 -15.12 7.13
C TRP A 137 -8.47 -16.35 7.58
N LYS A 138 -9.46 -16.77 6.80
CA LYS A 138 -10.23 -17.98 7.09
C LYS A 138 -9.39 -19.24 6.99
N GLN A 139 -8.62 -19.40 5.93
CA GLN A 139 -7.82 -20.61 5.66
C GLN A 139 -6.58 -20.72 6.56
N LYS A 140 -5.90 -19.60 6.81
CA LYS A 140 -4.63 -19.60 7.54
C LYS A 140 -4.78 -19.41 9.04
N LEU A 141 -5.80 -18.66 9.48
CA LEU A 141 -6.04 -18.30 10.88
C LEU A 141 -7.35 -18.85 11.47
N GLY A 142 -8.25 -19.39 10.64
CA GLY A 142 -9.60 -19.77 11.09
C GLY A 142 -10.51 -18.58 11.43
N LEU A 143 -10.11 -17.37 11.08
CA LEU A 143 -10.87 -16.13 11.32
C LEU A 143 -11.84 -15.88 10.15
N THR A 144 -13.12 -15.68 10.47
CA THR A 144 -14.11 -15.30 9.45
C THR A 144 -14.38 -13.80 9.53
N ALA A 145 -13.87 -13.04 8.57
CA ALA A 145 -14.19 -11.63 8.44
C ALA A 145 -15.55 -11.44 7.76
N ILE A 146 -16.28 -10.39 8.14
CA ILE A 146 -17.47 -9.93 7.43
C ILE A 146 -17.06 -8.89 6.41
N LEU A 147 -17.36 -9.12 5.15
CA LEU A 147 -17.19 -8.15 4.09
C LEU A 147 -18.35 -7.14 4.12
N ARG A 148 -18.02 -5.86 4.27
CA ARG A 148 -18.95 -4.74 4.21
C ARG A 148 -18.66 -3.91 2.96
N GLY A 149 -19.43 -4.16 1.90
CA GLY A 149 -19.36 -3.34 0.69
C GLY A 149 -19.99 -1.95 0.93
N ALA A 150 -19.34 -0.94 0.39
CA ALA A 150 -19.78 0.45 0.40
C ALA A 150 -19.53 1.07 -0.98
N THR A 151 -20.08 2.23 -1.26
CA THR A 151 -19.65 3.04 -2.40
C THR A 151 -18.34 3.77 -2.06
N ALA A 152 -17.61 4.26 -3.06
CA ALA A 152 -16.40 5.05 -2.84
C ALA A 152 -16.63 6.24 -1.89
N GLN A 153 -17.78 6.92 -2.00
CA GLN A 153 -18.11 8.04 -1.12
C GLN A 153 -18.38 7.60 0.32
N GLU A 154 -19.14 6.52 0.52
CA GLU A 154 -19.42 5.98 1.85
C GLU A 154 -18.14 5.44 2.53
N LEU A 155 -17.23 4.83 1.74
CA LEU A 155 -15.91 4.42 2.23
C LEU A 155 -15.10 5.63 2.69
N ALA A 156 -15.02 6.69 1.87
CA ALA A 156 -14.31 7.92 2.21
C ALA A 156 -14.90 8.59 3.47
N ASP A 157 -16.22 8.64 3.59
CA ASP A 157 -16.89 9.19 4.76
C ASP A 157 -16.59 8.36 6.02
N ALA A 158 -16.63 7.03 5.93
CA ALA A 158 -16.30 6.14 7.04
C ALA A 158 -14.83 6.28 7.47
N LEU A 159 -13.90 6.43 6.52
CA LEU A 159 -12.49 6.68 6.82
C LEU A 159 -12.30 8.02 7.57
N ASN A 160 -12.93 9.09 7.08
CA ASN A 160 -12.84 10.42 7.70
C ASN A 160 -13.45 10.46 9.11
N GLN A 161 -14.49 9.65 9.37
CA GLN A 161 -15.17 9.59 10.66
C GLN A 161 -14.58 8.53 11.60
N GLY A 162 -13.68 7.66 11.10
CA GLY A 162 -13.16 6.53 11.85
C GLY A 162 -14.22 5.46 12.13
N GLU A 163 -15.22 5.32 11.26
CA GLU A 163 -16.35 4.38 11.41
C GLU A 163 -16.12 3.06 10.67
N PHE A 164 -14.96 2.45 10.90
CA PHE A 164 -14.59 1.15 10.37
C PHE A 164 -13.78 0.36 11.41
N MET A 165 -13.65 -0.94 11.21
CA MET A 165 -12.72 -1.79 11.95
C MET A 165 -11.44 -2.03 11.14
N VAL A 166 -11.58 -2.64 9.98
CA VAL A 166 -10.55 -2.74 8.95
C VAL A 166 -11.12 -2.17 7.66
N ALA A 167 -10.36 -1.36 6.94
CA ALA A 167 -10.77 -0.81 5.65
C ALA A 167 -9.73 -1.12 4.57
N LEU A 168 -10.19 -1.61 3.43
CA LEU A 168 -9.41 -1.74 2.21
C LEU A 168 -9.52 -0.44 1.42
N THR A 169 -8.40 0.20 1.15
CA THR A 169 -8.35 1.45 0.41
C THR A 169 -7.05 1.56 -0.40
N THR A 170 -7.04 2.46 -1.36
CA THR A 170 -5.84 2.84 -2.11
C THR A 170 -5.45 4.26 -1.75
N VAL A 171 -4.21 4.43 -1.30
CA VAL A 171 -3.63 5.74 -0.98
C VAL A 171 -2.74 6.21 -2.12
N THR A 172 -2.75 7.52 -2.36
CA THR A 172 -1.96 8.16 -3.42
C THR A 172 -1.07 9.21 -2.80
N ALA A 173 0.21 9.23 -3.18
CA ALA A 173 1.11 10.30 -2.77
C ALA A 173 0.66 11.65 -3.34
N ASP A 174 0.58 12.66 -2.49
CA ASP A 174 0.27 14.04 -2.89
C ASP A 174 1.53 14.81 -3.36
N ARG A 175 2.70 14.23 -3.09
CA ARG A 175 4.04 14.76 -3.44
C ARG A 175 4.92 13.67 -4.01
N GLY A 176 5.98 14.07 -4.73
CA GLY A 176 6.91 13.14 -5.38
C GLY A 176 7.95 12.51 -4.45
N ASP A 177 7.74 12.54 -3.13
CA ASP A 177 8.62 11.93 -2.13
C ASP A 177 7.83 11.09 -1.12
N ALA A 178 8.54 10.31 -0.29
CA ALA A 178 7.95 9.41 0.69
C ALA A 178 7.04 10.12 1.70
N SER A 179 7.33 11.38 2.04
CA SER A 179 6.50 12.15 2.99
C SER A 179 5.10 12.42 2.45
N GLY A 180 4.89 12.41 1.12
CA GLY A 180 3.59 12.56 0.48
C GLY A 180 2.61 11.43 0.77
N LEU A 181 3.11 10.25 1.16
CA LEU A 181 2.27 9.16 1.67
C LEU A 181 2.27 9.10 3.20
N LEU A 182 3.45 9.15 3.82
CA LEU A 182 3.58 8.92 5.25
C LEU A 182 2.86 9.98 6.10
N SER A 183 2.74 11.22 5.62
CA SER A 183 1.97 12.27 6.32
C SER A 183 0.46 11.95 6.46
N LEU A 184 -0.08 10.99 5.69
CA LEU A 184 -1.49 10.59 5.80
C LEU A 184 -1.84 9.99 7.18
N TRP A 185 -0.85 9.50 7.92
CA TRP A 185 -1.03 8.92 9.26
C TRP A 185 -0.60 9.86 10.39
N GLU A 186 -0.26 11.11 10.11
CA GLU A 186 -0.06 12.09 11.17
C GLU A 186 -1.34 12.18 12.03
N SER A 187 -1.16 12.29 13.35
CA SER A 187 -2.27 12.27 14.31
C SER A 187 -3.33 13.32 14.00
N GLY A 188 -4.59 12.92 14.08
CA GLY A 188 -5.73 13.78 13.78
C GLY A 188 -6.70 13.23 12.73
N ASN A 189 -6.33 12.12 12.05
CA ASN A 189 -7.18 11.48 11.04
C ASN A 189 -8.40 10.70 11.63
N GLY A 190 -8.56 10.66 12.94
CA GLY A 190 -9.73 10.08 13.60
C GLY A 190 -9.64 8.58 13.92
N TYR A 191 -8.75 7.81 13.31
CA TYR A 191 -8.60 6.37 13.52
C TYR A 191 -7.20 5.92 13.95
N PHE A 192 -6.19 6.75 13.77
CA PHE A 192 -4.81 6.50 14.17
C PHE A 192 -4.28 7.66 15.02
N TYR A 193 -3.57 7.34 16.09
CA TYR A 193 -2.89 8.29 16.95
C TYR A 193 -1.60 7.68 17.49
N SER A 194 -0.46 8.31 17.22
CA SER A 194 0.83 7.94 17.78
C SER A 194 1.74 9.17 17.91
N THR A 195 2.00 9.58 19.17
CA THR A 195 2.97 10.66 19.43
C THR A 195 4.37 10.31 18.90
N ALA A 196 4.77 9.03 18.99
CA ALA A 196 6.06 8.59 18.49
C ALA A 196 6.15 8.73 16.97
N TYR A 197 5.10 8.35 16.25
CA TYR A 197 5.01 8.55 14.81
C TYR A 197 5.09 10.03 14.42
N ASP A 198 4.29 10.87 15.07
CA ASP A 198 4.31 12.33 14.83
C ASP A 198 5.70 12.94 15.10
N MET A 199 6.43 12.43 16.10
CA MET A 199 7.78 12.88 16.38
C MET A 199 8.77 12.52 15.27
N LEU A 200 8.64 11.33 14.65
CA LEU A 200 9.45 10.92 13.51
C LEU A 200 9.21 11.84 12.31
N LEU A 201 7.95 12.11 11.96
CA LEU A 201 7.62 13.01 10.85
C LEU A 201 8.15 14.43 11.11
N ARG A 202 7.97 14.97 12.31
CA ARG A 202 8.51 16.29 12.67
C ARG A 202 10.03 16.33 12.66
N ALA A 203 10.69 15.26 13.08
CA ALA A 203 12.14 15.15 13.03
C ALA A 203 12.64 15.10 11.59
N ALA A 204 11.93 14.38 10.71
CA ALA A 204 12.21 14.38 9.28
C ALA A 204 12.09 15.79 8.67
N ASP A 205 11.02 16.51 8.98
CA ASP A 205 10.77 17.87 8.47
C ASP A 205 11.76 18.91 9.02
N ALA A 206 12.18 18.74 10.25
CA ALA A 206 13.15 19.63 10.90
C ALA A 206 14.62 19.33 10.51
N SER A 207 14.89 18.17 9.91
CA SER A 207 16.26 17.76 9.57
C SER A 207 16.82 18.58 8.41
N GLY A 208 17.95 19.22 8.68
CA GLY A 208 18.76 19.85 7.63
C GLY A 208 19.72 18.88 6.90
N HIS A 209 19.77 17.62 7.32
CA HIS A 209 20.63 16.58 6.77
C HIS A 209 19.80 15.54 6.02
N VAL A 210 20.12 15.34 4.76
CA VAL A 210 19.36 14.51 3.81
C VAL A 210 19.22 13.06 4.28
N GLU A 211 20.35 12.44 4.65
CA GLU A 211 20.37 11.04 5.11
C GLU A 211 19.61 10.83 6.42
N VAL A 212 19.66 11.81 7.31
CA VAL A 212 18.93 11.75 8.59
C VAL A 212 17.42 11.89 8.38
N ARG A 213 17.01 12.72 7.40
CA ARG A 213 15.59 12.86 7.04
C ARG A 213 15.02 11.56 6.53
N ASP A 214 15.73 10.89 5.62
CA ASP A 214 15.27 9.62 5.04
C ASP A 214 15.17 8.53 6.12
N ALA A 215 16.14 8.44 7.04
CA ALA A 215 16.09 7.50 8.15
C ALA A 215 14.85 7.69 9.03
N TYR A 216 14.45 8.93 9.34
CA TYR A 216 13.21 9.18 10.09
C TYR A 216 11.94 8.75 9.32
N LEU A 217 11.93 8.91 8.00
CA LEU A 217 10.82 8.45 7.16
C LEU A 217 10.77 6.92 7.07
N GLU A 218 11.93 6.27 7.01
CA GLU A 218 12.06 4.80 7.06
C GLU A 218 11.56 4.24 8.40
N ASP A 219 11.96 4.85 9.52
CA ASP A 219 11.49 4.48 10.86
C ASP A 219 9.97 4.68 11.01
N ALA A 220 9.43 5.77 10.43
CA ALA A 220 8.00 6.02 10.44
C ALA A 220 7.22 4.98 9.64
N GLU A 221 7.70 4.60 8.45
CA GLU A 221 7.09 3.55 7.65
C GLU A 221 7.14 2.20 8.37
N ALA A 222 8.31 1.84 8.92
CA ALA A 222 8.51 0.60 9.65
C ALA A 222 7.54 0.49 10.83
N MET A 223 7.36 1.55 11.62
CA MET A 223 6.41 1.58 12.74
C MET A 223 4.97 1.22 12.31
N LEU A 224 4.48 1.78 11.21
CA LEU A 224 3.12 1.47 10.73
C LEU A 224 2.97 0.03 10.27
N VAL A 225 3.98 -0.49 9.57
CA VAL A 225 3.95 -1.82 8.95
C VAL A 225 4.20 -2.91 10.00
N GLU A 226 5.26 -2.76 10.81
CA GLU A 226 5.67 -3.77 11.80
C GLU A 226 4.67 -3.88 12.95
N ASP A 227 4.08 -2.78 13.40
CA ASP A 227 3.00 -2.78 14.40
C ASP A 227 1.64 -3.25 13.83
N GLY A 228 1.56 -3.41 12.51
CA GLY A 228 0.37 -3.90 11.80
C GLY A 228 -0.79 -2.91 11.74
N TRP A 229 -0.54 -1.60 11.94
CA TRP A 229 -1.60 -0.58 11.78
C TRP A 229 -1.98 -0.36 10.32
N VAL A 230 -1.01 -0.54 9.45
CA VAL A 230 -1.17 -0.48 7.99
C VAL A 230 -0.63 -1.78 7.40
N ILE A 231 -1.42 -2.45 6.61
CA ILE A 231 -1.04 -3.68 5.93
C ILE A 231 -1.00 -3.41 4.42
N PRO A 232 0.17 -3.07 3.85
CA PRO A 232 0.32 -2.90 2.42
C PRO A 232 0.07 -4.21 1.70
N LEU A 233 -0.66 -4.16 0.59
CA LEU A 233 -1.02 -5.34 -0.20
C LEU A 233 -0.28 -5.37 -1.53
N TYR A 234 -0.45 -4.31 -2.34
CA TYR A 234 0.19 -4.23 -3.65
C TYR A 234 0.33 -2.78 -4.12
N TYR A 235 1.25 -2.60 -5.05
CA TYR A 235 1.45 -1.36 -5.78
C TYR A 235 0.68 -1.40 -7.10
N VAL A 236 0.17 -0.25 -7.51
CA VAL A 236 -0.55 -0.08 -8.78
C VAL A 236 0.43 0.35 -9.86
N HIS A 237 0.34 -0.29 -11.03
CA HIS A 237 1.08 0.12 -12.21
C HIS A 237 0.16 0.81 -13.21
N ARG A 238 0.73 1.74 -13.95
CA ARG A 238 0.05 2.38 -15.06
C ARG A 238 0.71 1.95 -16.37
N HIS A 239 -0.06 1.32 -17.23
CA HIS A 239 0.41 0.99 -18.57
C HIS A 239 0.24 2.15 -19.52
N SER A 240 1.28 2.44 -20.29
CA SER A 240 1.22 3.41 -21.39
C SER A 240 1.67 2.79 -22.70
N GLY A 241 1.10 3.28 -23.79
CA GLY A 241 1.51 2.94 -25.15
C GLY A 241 2.15 4.15 -25.81
N LEU A 242 3.28 3.93 -26.48
CA LEU A 242 4.01 4.95 -27.21
C LEU A 242 4.18 4.55 -28.66
N ALA A 243 3.93 5.46 -29.60
CA ALA A 243 4.18 5.19 -30.99
C ALA A 243 5.67 4.94 -31.24
N GLN A 244 5.97 3.88 -32.01
CA GLN A 244 7.36 3.38 -32.23
C GLN A 244 8.35 4.43 -32.78
N HIS A 245 7.83 5.50 -33.38
CA HIS A 245 8.64 6.57 -33.93
C HIS A 245 8.95 7.70 -32.95
N LEU A 246 8.58 7.55 -31.67
CA LEU A 246 8.83 8.56 -30.61
C LEU A 246 9.77 8.02 -29.56
N THR A 247 10.53 8.94 -28.94
CA THR A 247 11.23 8.63 -27.69
C THR A 247 10.27 8.69 -26.51
N ALA A 248 10.48 7.86 -25.48
CA ALA A 248 9.64 7.87 -24.30
C ALA A 248 9.63 9.25 -23.62
N PRO A 249 8.46 9.72 -23.14
CA PRO A 249 8.41 10.90 -22.30
C PRO A 249 9.12 10.64 -20.97
N LEU A 250 9.57 11.71 -20.32
CA LEU A 250 10.12 11.61 -18.97
C LEU A 250 8.97 11.40 -17.98
N TYR A 251 9.03 10.29 -17.26
CA TYR A 251 8.13 10.00 -16.14
C TYR A 251 8.76 10.50 -14.84
N ASP A 252 8.01 11.23 -14.01
CA ASP A 252 8.56 11.85 -12.79
C ASP A 252 8.30 11.05 -11.50
N GLY A 253 7.72 9.85 -11.62
CA GLY A 253 7.38 8.99 -10.48
C GLY A 253 6.07 9.37 -9.77
N THR A 254 5.46 10.50 -10.10
CA THR A 254 4.20 10.98 -9.49
C THR A 254 2.98 10.81 -10.39
N GLY A 255 3.11 10.04 -11.47
CA GLY A 255 2.05 9.87 -12.46
C GLY A 255 2.05 10.93 -13.57
N VAL A 256 3.03 11.84 -13.60
CA VAL A 256 3.15 12.91 -14.60
C VAL A 256 4.20 12.57 -15.65
N TYR A 257 3.80 12.63 -16.91
CA TYR A 257 4.69 12.48 -18.06
C TYR A 257 5.05 13.84 -18.63
N ARG A 258 6.35 14.08 -18.84
CA ARG A 258 6.87 15.30 -19.45
C ARG A 258 7.28 15.03 -20.89
N PHE A 259 6.59 15.66 -21.83
CA PHE A 259 6.78 15.48 -23.27
C PHE A 259 7.81 16.45 -23.87
N SER A 260 8.38 17.35 -23.09
CA SER A 260 9.34 18.35 -23.58
C SER A 260 10.62 17.77 -24.19
N ALA A 261 10.95 16.53 -23.84
CA ALA A 261 12.12 15.82 -24.35
C ALA A 261 11.78 14.75 -25.41
N VAL A 262 10.49 14.61 -25.78
CA VAL A 262 10.07 13.63 -26.80
C VAL A 262 10.53 14.08 -28.17
N VAL A 263 11.25 13.19 -28.85
CA VAL A 263 11.80 13.43 -30.21
C VAL A 263 11.27 12.35 -31.14
N ARG A 264 10.98 12.72 -32.38
CA ARG A 264 10.70 11.73 -33.44
C ARG A 264 11.98 11.01 -33.81
N GLN A 265 11.95 9.70 -33.74
CA GLN A 265 13.02 8.86 -34.25
C GLN A 265 12.85 8.73 -35.78
N THR A 266 13.90 9.01 -36.52
CA THR A 266 13.89 8.76 -37.95
C THR A 266 13.99 7.24 -38.16
N PRO A 267 13.10 6.60 -38.95
CA PRO A 267 13.26 5.18 -39.29
C PRO A 267 14.62 4.97 -39.94
N GLN A 268 15.40 3.99 -39.45
CA GLN A 268 16.62 3.53 -40.13
C GLN A 268 16.29 2.72 -41.36
#